data_6e0ac6fbfbd4b7780b38724bad960606
#
_entry.id   6e0ac6fbfbd4b7780b38724bad960606
#
_cell.length_a   1.000
_cell.length_b   1.000
_cell.length_c   1.000
_cell.angle_alpha   90.00
_cell.angle_beta   90.00
_cell.angle_gamma   90.00
#
_symmetry.space_group_name_H-M   'P 1'
#
loop_
_entity.id
_entity.type
_entity.pdbx_description
1 polymer ?
#
loop_
_entity_poly.entity_id
_entity_poly.type
_entity_poly.pdbx_seq_one_letter_code
_entity_poly.pdbx_strand_id
1 'polypeptide(L)'
;NRFNNIKLNKNATPITNNKTYAASKLEFNNPQNLEDKNLLIFENNLSFEFSDHFNENQKKIFIVRNDDRKIKLSKNVIKLKNDLINDQISRLKKKSIICDLININEIGKINEEVYALYPNIGEDLDIIKINKFNQIKFLYRKIDQYSWKFCDKGFFNFKKKIPKIMREFS
;
A
#
# COMPACT_ATOMS: atom_id res chain seq x y z
N ASN A 1 -28.14 0.45 -27.58
CA ASN A 1 -26.77 0.88 -27.90
C ASN A 1 -26.44 2.14 -27.10
N ARG A 2 -25.66 2.00 -25.99
CA ARG A 2 -25.35 3.09 -25.02
C ARG A 2 -24.56 4.26 -25.62
N PHE A 3 -24.06 4.13 -26.85
CA PHE A 3 -23.14 5.09 -27.47
C PHE A 3 -23.74 5.89 -28.63
N ASN A 4 -24.99 5.65 -29.00
CA ASN A 4 -25.60 6.28 -30.19
C ASN A 4 -25.78 7.81 -30.10
N ASN A 5 -25.63 8.42 -28.90
CA ASN A 5 -25.81 9.86 -28.70
C ASN A 5 -24.54 10.60 -28.25
N ILE A 6 -23.39 9.94 -28.25
CA ILE A 6 -22.11 10.56 -27.85
C ILE A 6 -21.54 11.27 -29.09
N LYS A 7 -21.65 12.60 -29.12
CA LYS A 7 -20.92 13.42 -30.12
C LYS A 7 -19.46 13.54 -29.65
N LEU A 8 -18.56 12.97 -30.40
CA LEU A 8 -17.12 13.21 -30.19
C LEU A 8 -16.80 14.69 -30.37
N ASN A 9 -16.05 15.27 -29.45
CA ASN A 9 -15.58 16.65 -29.58
C ASN A 9 -14.54 16.71 -30.70
N LYS A 10 -14.96 17.19 -31.87
CA LYS A 10 -14.09 17.34 -33.06
C LYS A 10 -13.03 18.43 -32.92
N ASN A 11 -13.19 19.31 -31.90
CA ASN A 11 -12.28 20.42 -31.63
C ASN A 11 -11.41 20.18 -30.39
N ALA A 12 -11.29 18.92 -29.94
CA ALA A 12 -10.42 18.58 -28.84
C ALA A 12 -8.96 18.89 -29.22
N THR A 13 -8.36 19.82 -28.49
CA THR A 13 -6.91 20.05 -28.59
C THR A 13 -6.18 18.96 -27.83
N PRO A 14 -5.10 18.39 -28.38
CA PRO A 14 -4.27 17.44 -27.66
C PRO A 14 -3.76 18.07 -26.35
N ILE A 15 -3.85 17.34 -25.24
CA ILE A 15 -3.21 17.76 -24.00
C ILE A 15 -1.70 17.57 -24.19
N THR A 16 -1.01 18.64 -24.52
CA THR A 16 0.45 18.66 -24.56
C THR A 16 0.97 18.90 -23.15
N ASN A 17 1.23 17.83 -22.42
CA ASN A 17 1.89 17.93 -21.11
C ASN A 17 3.39 17.74 -21.29
N ASN A 18 4.14 18.84 -21.36
CA ASN A 18 5.60 18.84 -21.48
C ASN A 18 6.30 18.61 -20.11
N LYS A 19 5.57 18.22 -19.08
CA LYS A 19 6.19 17.90 -17.77
C LYS A 19 6.86 16.53 -17.85
N THR A 20 8.17 16.53 -17.83
CA THR A 20 8.95 15.31 -17.56
C THR A 20 8.86 14.99 -16.07
N TYR A 21 8.31 13.83 -15.73
CA TYR A 21 8.31 13.33 -14.38
C TYR A 21 9.57 12.48 -14.19
N ALA A 22 10.50 12.97 -13.36
CA ALA A 22 11.60 12.13 -12.90
C ALA A 22 11.07 11.06 -11.95
N ALA A 23 11.40 9.80 -12.23
CA ALA A 23 11.13 8.72 -11.28
C ALA A 23 11.96 8.96 -10.02
N SER A 24 11.31 9.02 -8.86
CA SER A 24 12.01 9.06 -7.58
C SER A 24 12.72 7.71 -7.37
N LYS A 25 14.02 7.77 -7.07
CA LYS A 25 14.77 6.59 -6.65
C LYS A 25 14.25 6.16 -5.27
N LEU A 26 13.81 4.92 -5.15
CA LEU A 26 13.47 4.34 -3.86
C LEU A 26 14.75 3.78 -3.23
N GLU A 27 15.00 4.14 -1.98
CA GLU A 27 16.05 3.54 -1.17
C GLU A 27 15.47 2.37 -0.38
N PHE A 28 16.05 1.18 -0.56
CA PHE A 28 15.54 -0.04 0.05
C PHE A 28 16.37 -0.39 1.28
N ASN A 29 16.00 0.17 2.41
CA ASN A 29 16.61 -0.10 3.70
C ASN A 29 15.67 -0.95 4.56
N ASN A 30 15.65 -2.27 4.31
CA ASN A 30 14.91 -3.18 5.18
C ASN A 30 15.75 -3.49 6.42
N PRO A 31 15.21 -3.32 7.63
CA PRO A 31 15.88 -3.77 8.85
C PRO A 31 15.97 -5.30 8.83
N GLN A 32 17.03 -5.84 9.41
CA GLN A 32 17.23 -7.29 9.48
C GLN A 32 16.31 -7.95 10.50
N ASN A 33 15.90 -7.22 11.54
CA ASN A 33 15.02 -7.70 12.60
C ASN A 33 13.94 -6.67 12.92
N LEU A 34 12.71 -7.15 13.02
CA LEU A 34 11.53 -6.36 13.43
C LEU A 34 10.99 -6.79 14.81
N GLU A 35 11.72 -7.61 15.56
CA GLU A 35 11.36 -7.97 16.92
C GLU A 35 11.21 -6.73 17.79
N ASP A 36 10.21 -6.71 18.66
CA ASP A 36 9.85 -5.57 19.51
C ASP A 36 9.58 -4.25 18.77
N LYS A 37 9.30 -4.29 17.48
CA LYS A 37 8.96 -3.10 16.70
C LYS A 37 7.44 -2.95 16.56
N ASN A 38 7.00 -1.71 16.47
CA ASN A 38 5.62 -1.39 16.12
C ASN A 38 5.43 -1.50 14.61
N LEU A 39 4.32 -2.08 14.17
CA LEU A 39 3.97 -2.20 12.76
C LEU A 39 2.71 -1.41 12.42
N LEU A 40 2.68 -0.85 11.20
CA LEU A 40 1.46 -0.34 10.56
C LEU A 40 1.05 -1.29 9.43
N ILE A 41 -0.20 -1.69 9.44
CA ILE A 41 -0.81 -2.48 8.35
C ILE A 41 -1.90 -1.64 7.71
N PHE A 42 -1.68 -1.21 6.46
CA PHE A 42 -2.70 -0.51 5.67
C PHE A 42 -3.74 -1.48 5.12
N GLU A 43 -4.93 -0.98 4.81
CA GLU A 43 -6.04 -1.75 4.23
C GLU A 43 -5.65 -2.58 3.00
N ASN A 44 -4.61 -2.17 2.27
CA ASN A 44 -4.13 -2.88 1.09
C ASN A 44 -3.12 -3.99 1.42
N ASN A 45 -2.69 -4.10 2.68
CA ASN A 45 -1.66 -5.02 3.15
C ASN A 45 -2.14 -5.90 4.33
N LEU A 46 -3.44 -6.20 4.39
CA LEU A 46 -4.04 -6.97 5.48
C LEU A 46 -3.52 -8.41 5.62
N SER A 47 -2.82 -8.93 4.62
CA SER A 47 -2.14 -10.24 4.65
C SER A 47 -0.65 -10.11 5.05
N PHE A 48 -0.31 -9.12 5.86
CA PHE A 48 1.07 -8.84 6.26
C PHE A 48 1.76 -10.03 6.93
N GLU A 49 1.02 -10.87 7.67
CA GLU A 49 1.55 -12.07 8.32
C GLU A 49 2.09 -13.13 7.37
N PHE A 50 1.81 -13.01 6.08
CA PHE A 50 2.38 -13.86 5.03
C PHE A 50 3.58 -13.19 4.34
N SER A 51 4.05 -12.05 4.84
CA SER A 51 5.24 -11.40 4.30
C SER A 51 6.51 -11.89 4.98
N ASP A 52 7.66 -11.76 4.29
CA ASP A 52 8.99 -12.10 4.81
C ASP A 52 9.40 -11.27 6.05
N HIS A 53 8.63 -10.20 6.34
CA HIS A 53 8.92 -9.26 7.43
C HIS A 53 8.09 -9.53 8.68
N PHE A 54 7.18 -10.50 8.64
CA PHE A 54 6.35 -10.80 9.79
C PHE A 54 7.13 -11.60 10.84
N ASN A 55 7.03 -11.14 12.08
CA ASN A 55 7.53 -11.85 13.25
C ASN A 55 6.43 -11.83 14.33
N GLU A 56 6.19 -12.94 15.00
CA GLU A 56 5.15 -13.02 16.05
C GLU A 56 5.51 -12.23 17.32
N ASN A 57 6.79 -11.89 17.51
CA ASN A 57 7.29 -11.08 18.63
C ASN A 57 7.20 -9.57 18.35
N GLN A 58 6.17 -9.12 17.64
CA GLN A 58 5.94 -7.69 17.43
C GLN A 58 5.48 -7.01 18.72
N LYS A 59 5.96 -5.78 18.96
CA LYS A 59 5.53 -4.99 20.12
C LYS A 59 4.04 -4.68 20.05
N LYS A 60 3.61 -4.13 18.91
CA LYS A 60 2.22 -3.76 18.64
C LYS A 60 1.96 -3.61 17.17
N ILE A 61 0.76 -3.95 16.71
CA ILE A 61 0.31 -3.73 15.35
C ILE A 61 -0.80 -2.69 15.33
N PHE A 62 -0.65 -1.66 14.50
CA PHE A 62 -1.69 -0.69 14.19
C PHE A 62 -2.28 -1.03 12.83
N ILE A 63 -3.56 -1.36 12.78
CA ILE A 63 -4.29 -1.54 11.53
C ILE A 63 -4.87 -0.17 11.16
N VAL A 64 -4.49 0.31 9.98
CA VAL A 64 -4.83 1.66 9.51
C VAL A 64 -6.01 1.61 8.56
N ARG A 65 -7.07 2.35 8.89
CA ARG A 65 -8.22 2.59 8.06
C ARG A 65 -8.21 4.02 7.52
N ASN A 66 -8.54 4.19 6.25
CA ASN A 66 -8.68 5.51 5.64
C ASN A 66 -10.17 5.84 5.44
N ASP A 67 -10.75 6.57 6.40
CA ASP A 67 -12.14 7.03 6.34
C ASP A 67 -12.30 8.37 5.60
N ASP A 68 -11.21 9.12 5.40
CA ASP A 68 -11.21 10.48 4.85
C ASP A 68 -10.84 10.51 3.35
N ARG A 69 -11.30 9.52 2.62
CA ARG A 69 -11.04 9.41 1.18
C ARG A 69 -11.69 10.53 0.39
N LYS A 70 -10.94 11.10 -0.55
CA LYS A 70 -11.45 12.09 -1.51
C LYS A 70 -12.55 11.49 -2.40
N ILE A 71 -12.37 10.22 -2.79
CA ILE A 71 -13.37 9.49 -3.57
C ILE A 71 -14.16 8.61 -2.61
N LYS A 72 -15.45 8.91 -2.48
CA LYS A 72 -16.37 8.16 -1.61
C LYS A 72 -16.57 6.74 -2.14
N LEU A 73 -16.38 5.76 -1.26
CA LEU A 73 -16.62 4.37 -1.55
C LEU A 73 -18.11 4.02 -1.41
N SER A 74 -18.58 3.04 -2.18
CA SER A 74 -19.93 2.50 -2.00
C SER A 74 -20.05 1.77 -0.66
N LYS A 75 -21.29 1.68 -0.14
CA LYS A 75 -21.58 0.97 1.13
C LYS A 75 -21.05 -0.48 1.11
N ASN A 76 -21.18 -1.17 -0.01
CA ASN A 76 -20.73 -2.55 -0.14
C ASN A 76 -19.19 -2.67 -0.05
N VAL A 77 -18.46 -1.74 -0.65
CA VAL A 77 -16.99 -1.69 -0.57
C VAL A 77 -16.55 -1.39 0.86
N ILE A 78 -17.20 -0.43 1.54
CA ILE A 78 -16.91 -0.12 2.95
C ILE A 78 -17.15 -1.35 3.83
N LYS A 79 -18.28 -2.05 3.63
CA LYS A 79 -18.58 -3.28 4.37
C LYS A 79 -17.50 -4.34 4.15
N LEU A 80 -17.14 -4.62 2.90
CA LEU A 80 -16.09 -5.60 2.56
C LEU A 80 -14.77 -5.25 3.25
N LYS A 81 -14.35 -3.98 3.22
CA LYS A 81 -13.11 -3.53 3.88
C LYS A 81 -13.17 -3.76 5.39
N ASN A 82 -14.28 -3.41 6.03
CA ASN A 82 -14.47 -3.64 7.46
C ASN A 82 -14.44 -5.13 7.80
N ASP A 83 -15.06 -5.99 6.99
CA ASP A 83 -15.05 -7.43 7.20
C ASP A 83 -13.62 -8.00 7.09
N LEU A 84 -12.82 -7.53 6.11
CA LEU A 84 -11.42 -7.92 5.95
C LEU A 84 -10.54 -7.43 7.13
N ILE A 85 -10.75 -6.20 7.61
CA ILE A 85 -10.05 -5.67 8.78
C ILE A 85 -10.38 -6.50 10.03
N ASN A 86 -11.66 -6.81 10.25
CA ASN A 86 -12.09 -7.61 11.39
C ASN A 86 -11.51 -9.03 11.35
N ASP A 87 -11.43 -9.63 10.17
CA ASP A 87 -10.78 -10.92 9.98
C ASP A 87 -9.29 -10.85 10.33
N GLN A 88 -8.57 -9.82 9.86
CA GLN A 88 -7.17 -9.59 10.22
C GLN A 88 -6.99 -9.44 11.73
N ILE A 89 -7.81 -8.61 12.39
CA ILE A 89 -7.78 -8.44 13.85
C ILE A 89 -7.98 -9.79 14.55
N SER A 90 -8.93 -10.57 14.08
CA SER A 90 -9.22 -11.89 14.64
C SER A 90 -8.05 -12.86 14.52
N ARG A 91 -7.35 -12.85 13.37
CA ARG A 91 -6.15 -13.68 13.16
C ARG A 91 -4.99 -13.26 14.08
N LEU A 92 -4.74 -11.95 14.22
CA LEU A 92 -3.69 -11.43 15.10
C LEU A 92 -3.98 -11.76 16.57
N LYS A 93 -5.24 -11.61 17.02
CA LYS A 93 -5.65 -11.97 18.38
C LYS A 93 -5.47 -13.46 18.67
N LYS A 94 -5.73 -14.35 17.72
CA LYS A 94 -5.47 -15.80 17.86
C LYS A 94 -3.98 -16.11 18.09
N LYS A 95 -3.09 -15.24 17.61
CA LYS A 95 -1.64 -15.31 17.83
C LYS A 95 -1.18 -14.52 19.06
N SER A 96 -2.11 -14.04 19.89
CA SER A 96 -1.84 -13.21 21.08
C SER A 96 -1.10 -11.89 20.76
N ILE A 97 -1.20 -11.39 19.54
CA ILE A 97 -0.56 -10.14 19.12
C ILE A 97 -1.48 -8.96 19.47
N ILE A 98 -0.92 -7.95 20.13
CA ILE A 98 -1.64 -6.72 20.47
C ILE A 98 -1.86 -5.91 19.19
N CYS A 99 -3.11 -5.59 18.89
CA CYS A 99 -3.44 -4.78 17.73
C CYS A 99 -4.53 -3.74 18.01
N ASP A 100 -4.36 -2.54 17.46
CA ASP A 100 -5.32 -1.45 17.51
C ASP A 100 -5.76 -1.08 16.08
N LEU A 101 -7.03 -0.73 15.94
CA LEU A 101 -7.56 -0.11 14.73
C LEU A 101 -7.51 1.40 14.88
N ILE A 102 -6.85 2.10 13.95
CA ILE A 102 -6.72 3.56 13.94
C ILE A 102 -7.12 4.13 12.59
N ASN A 103 -7.53 5.41 12.59
CA ASN A 103 -7.66 6.15 11.33
C ASN A 103 -6.29 6.63 10.84
N ILE A 104 -6.13 6.76 9.52
CA ILE A 104 -4.86 7.21 8.91
C ILE A 104 -4.38 8.56 9.46
N ASN A 105 -5.29 9.47 9.82
CA ASN A 105 -4.95 10.77 10.41
C ASN A 105 -4.44 10.67 11.86
N GLU A 106 -4.63 9.53 12.51
CA GLU A 106 -4.16 9.29 13.87
C GLU A 106 -2.70 8.80 13.92
N ILE A 107 -2.11 8.45 12.78
CA ILE A 107 -0.70 8.04 12.69
C ILE A 107 0.20 9.10 13.34
N GLY A 108 -0.10 10.40 13.15
CA GLY A 108 0.66 11.49 13.76
C GLY A 108 0.69 11.51 15.29
N LYS A 109 -0.20 10.77 15.96
CA LYS A 109 -0.22 10.63 17.44
C LYS A 109 0.74 9.55 17.94
N ILE A 110 1.29 8.74 17.05
CA ILE A 110 2.27 7.70 17.40
C ILE A 110 3.63 8.36 17.49
N ASN A 111 4.16 8.46 18.71
CA ASN A 111 5.45 9.13 18.96
C ASN A 111 6.67 8.21 18.72
N GLU A 112 6.45 6.91 18.55
CA GLU A 112 7.49 5.93 18.32
C GLU A 112 7.69 5.66 16.83
N GLU A 113 8.87 5.15 16.47
CA GLU A 113 9.13 4.65 15.12
C GLU A 113 8.24 3.43 14.83
N VAL A 114 7.64 3.43 13.65
CA VAL A 114 6.77 2.36 13.18
C VAL A 114 7.20 1.86 11.80
N TYR A 115 7.06 0.59 11.56
CA TYR A 115 7.41 -0.05 10.29
C TYR A 115 6.15 -0.41 9.52
N ALA A 116 6.16 -0.18 8.21
CA ALA A 116 5.02 -0.51 7.35
C ALA A 116 5.49 -1.06 6.01
N LEU A 117 4.80 -2.03 5.44
CA LEU A 117 4.99 -2.34 4.03
C LEU A 117 4.70 -1.09 3.20
N TYR A 118 5.58 -0.79 2.24
CA TYR A 118 5.39 0.36 1.36
C TYR A 118 4.00 0.32 0.73
N PRO A 119 3.15 1.30 1.01
CA PRO A 119 1.84 1.35 0.40
C PRO A 119 1.99 1.61 -1.09
N ASN A 120 1.15 0.99 -1.90
CA ASN A 120 1.14 1.27 -3.32
C ASN A 120 0.85 2.76 -3.58
N ILE A 121 1.25 3.24 -4.78
CA ILE A 121 0.91 4.60 -5.22
C ILE A 121 -0.59 4.79 -5.10
N GLY A 122 -1.02 5.84 -4.39
CA GLY A 122 -2.41 6.14 -4.15
C GLY A 122 -2.62 7.05 -2.96
N GLU A 123 -3.85 7.17 -2.55
CA GLU A 123 -4.31 8.15 -1.56
C GLU A 123 -3.63 8.00 -0.20
N ASP A 124 -3.39 6.77 0.26
CA ASP A 124 -2.72 6.52 1.55
C ASP A 124 -1.28 7.06 1.54
N LEU A 125 -0.53 6.82 0.45
CA LEU A 125 0.82 7.35 0.31
C LEU A 125 0.85 8.87 0.20
N ASP A 126 -0.15 9.46 -0.47
CA ASP A 126 -0.28 10.91 -0.59
C ASP A 126 -0.55 11.56 0.78
N ILE A 127 -1.45 10.96 1.59
CA ILE A 127 -1.74 11.44 2.95
C ILE A 127 -0.47 11.38 3.82
N ILE A 128 0.28 10.28 3.77
CA ILE A 128 1.52 10.12 4.52
C ILE A 128 2.52 11.21 4.15
N LYS A 129 2.70 11.48 2.85
CA LYS A 129 3.64 12.51 2.36
C LYS A 129 3.20 13.93 2.73
N ILE A 130 1.91 14.24 2.58
CA ILE A 130 1.36 15.57 2.90
C ILE A 130 1.52 15.87 4.38
N ASN A 131 1.22 14.90 5.25
CA ASN A 131 1.31 15.08 6.70
C ASN A 131 2.72 14.87 7.26
N LYS A 132 3.69 14.49 6.41
CA LYS A 132 5.10 14.29 6.80
C LYS A 132 5.25 13.34 7.99
N PHE A 133 4.60 12.18 7.96
CA PHE A 133 4.71 11.17 9.02
C PHE A 133 6.09 10.50 8.99
N ASN A 134 7.12 11.23 9.46
CA ASN A 134 8.54 10.85 9.38
C ASN A 134 8.89 9.64 10.27
N GLN A 135 8.03 9.30 11.24
CA GLN A 135 8.18 8.12 12.10
C GLN A 135 7.93 6.80 11.36
N ILE A 136 7.33 6.84 10.15
CA ILE A 136 7.09 5.62 9.36
C ILE A 136 8.37 5.24 8.60
N LYS A 137 8.82 4.00 8.83
CA LYS A 137 9.90 3.35 8.05
C LYS A 137 9.28 2.32 7.12
N PHE A 138 9.49 2.48 5.82
CA PHE A 138 8.91 1.56 4.85
C PHE A 138 9.76 0.29 4.70
N LEU A 139 9.04 -0.82 4.65
CA LEU A 139 9.55 -2.15 4.32
C LEU A 139 9.17 -2.47 2.88
N TYR A 140 10.06 -3.13 2.19
CA TYR A 140 9.87 -3.48 0.78
C TYR A 140 10.02 -4.98 0.60
N ARG A 141 8.98 -5.66 0.10
CA ARG A 141 9.06 -7.09 -0.20
C ARG A 141 10.10 -7.34 -1.30
N LYS A 142 10.83 -8.44 -1.17
CA LYS A 142 11.85 -8.84 -2.16
C LYS A 142 11.27 -8.95 -3.57
N ILE A 143 10.07 -9.52 -3.70
CA ILE A 143 9.36 -9.62 -4.97
C ILE A 143 9.04 -8.26 -5.59
N ASP A 144 8.67 -7.25 -4.78
CA ASP A 144 8.38 -5.90 -5.26
C ASP A 144 9.67 -5.24 -5.78
N GLN A 145 10.75 -5.28 -4.99
CA GLN A 145 12.05 -4.73 -5.37
C GLN A 145 12.58 -5.35 -6.67
N TYR A 146 12.41 -6.66 -6.81
CA TYR A 146 12.80 -7.37 -8.03
C TYR A 146 11.93 -7.00 -9.23
N SER A 147 10.62 -6.85 -9.01
CA SER A 147 9.63 -6.61 -10.07
C SER A 147 9.67 -5.18 -10.60
N TRP A 148 9.90 -4.19 -9.75
CA TRP A 148 9.85 -2.77 -10.12
C TRP A 148 10.86 -2.37 -11.18
N LYS A 149 12.01 -3.02 -11.24
CA LYS A 149 13.01 -2.80 -12.30
C LYS A 149 12.51 -3.15 -13.71
N PHE A 150 11.37 -3.85 -13.82
CA PHE A 150 10.74 -4.20 -15.09
C PHE A 150 9.52 -3.36 -15.42
N CYS A 151 9.16 -2.38 -14.55
CA CYS A 151 7.94 -1.57 -14.71
C CYS A 151 8.14 -0.30 -15.55
N ASP A 152 9.29 -0.09 -16.18
CA ASP A 152 9.68 1.12 -16.90
C ASP A 152 9.02 1.28 -18.29
N LYS A 153 8.57 0.18 -18.89
CA LYS A 153 8.12 0.12 -20.30
C LYS A 153 6.65 -0.27 -20.49
N GLY A 154 5.83 -0.07 -19.44
CA GLY A 154 4.41 -0.35 -19.48
C GLY A 154 4.03 -1.83 -19.34
N PHE A 155 2.71 -2.07 -19.19
CA PHE A 155 2.14 -3.37 -18.81
C PHE A 155 2.55 -4.53 -19.73
N PHE A 156 2.50 -4.37 -21.05
CA PHE A 156 2.79 -5.47 -21.97
C PHE A 156 4.25 -5.96 -21.90
N ASN A 157 5.17 -5.05 -21.63
CA ASN A 157 6.58 -5.42 -21.40
C ASN A 157 6.76 -6.09 -20.03
N PHE A 158 6.08 -5.59 -19.00
CA PHE A 158 6.07 -6.21 -17.67
C PHE A 158 5.47 -7.62 -17.73
N LYS A 159 4.32 -7.81 -18.42
CA LYS A 159 3.67 -9.12 -18.57
C LYS A 159 4.63 -10.20 -19.07
N LYS A 160 5.51 -9.89 -19.99
CA LYS A 160 6.53 -10.83 -20.51
C LYS A 160 7.55 -11.25 -19.45
N LYS A 161 7.67 -10.50 -18.34
CA LYS A 161 8.61 -10.78 -17.24
C LYS A 161 7.97 -11.57 -16.09
N ILE A 162 6.64 -11.64 -16.02
CA ILE A 162 5.92 -12.37 -14.95
C ILE A 162 6.41 -13.81 -14.79
N PRO A 163 6.59 -14.64 -15.86
CA PRO A 163 7.07 -16.02 -15.69
C PRO A 163 8.48 -16.10 -15.08
N LYS A 164 9.32 -15.10 -15.35
CA LYS A 164 10.65 -15.00 -14.73
C LYS A 164 10.55 -14.63 -13.25
N ILE A 165 9.71 -13.63 -12.93
CA ILE A 165 9.48 -13.19 -11.56
C ILE A 165 8.95 -14.35 -10.72
N MET A 166 7.93 -15.07 -11.24
CA MET A 166 7.34 -16.21 -10.52
C MET A 166 8.37 -17.31 -10.24
N ARG A 167 9.26 -17.63 -11.17
CA ARG A 167 10.31 -18.63 -10.97
C ARG A 167 11.36 -18.23 -9.94
N GLU A 168 11.59 -16.94 -9.74
CA GLU A 168 12.55 -16.43 -8.77
C GLU A 168 12.01 -16.52 -7.32
N PHE A 169 10.68 -16.51 -7.15
CA PHE A 169 10.02 -16.41 -5.84
C PHE A 169 9.04 -17.57 -5.55
N SER A 170 9.06 -18.65 -6.36
CA SER A 170 8.28 -19.88 -6.13
C SER A 170 9.05 -20.95 -5.35
#